data_8b77774d7e1bf2fef5da00f6c9f19563
#
_entry.id   8b77774d7e1bf2fef5da00f6c9f19563
#
_cell.length_a   1.000
_cell.length_b   1.000
_cell.length_c   1.000
_cell.angle_alpha   90.00
_cell.angle_beta   90.00
_cell.angle_gamma   90.00
#
_symmetry.space_group_name_H-M   'P 1'
#
loop_
_entity.id
_entity.type
_entity.pdbx_description
1 polymer ?
#
loop_
_entity_poly.entity_id
_entity_poly.type
_entity_poly.pdbx_seq_one_letter_code
_entity_poly.pdbx_strand_id
1 'polypeptide(L)'
;MQEKIIILDFGSQTTQLIARRVRELNTYCEIVPYNKFPHNDPSIIGVILSGSPFSVYDESAFKVELSDIRGKYPILGICYGAQFMSYTNGGKVEPAGTREYGRAHLSTFDQENPLLKNVREHSQVWMSHGDTITAIPENFKIIASTDKVAIAAYQIKEEKVWGVQFHPEVFHSEDGTQLLKNFVVNICGGKQDWSAASFIETTVAELKAQLGNDKVVLGLSGGVDSSVAAVLLNKAIGKNLTCIFVDHGMLRKNEFKNVLHDYECLGLNVIGVDASQKFFSELAGVEEPEKKRKIIGKGFIDVFDEEAHKIKDVKWLAQGTIYPDCIESLSITGTVIKSHHNVGGLPEKMNLKLCEPLRLLFKDEVRHVGRELGMPEHLITRHPFPGPGLAVRILGDITPEKVRILQDADDIYIQGLRDWKVKDSDGNETSLYHQVWQAGVILLPVQSVGVMGDERTYERAVALRAVTSTDAMTADWAHLPYEFMAKVSNDIINKVKGVNRVCYDISSKPPATIEWE
;
A
#
# COMPACT_ATOMS: atom_id res chain seq x y z
N MET A 1 3.04 7.14 26.61
CA MET A 1 2.04 6.38 25.85
C MET A 1 1.68 7.23 24.64
N GLN A 2 1.77 6.68 23.43
CA GLN A 2 1.49 7.38 22.18
C GLN A 2 0.01 7.73 22.09
N GLU A 3 -0.33 9.02 21.99
CA GLU A 3 -1.72 9.46 21.77
C GLU A 3 -2.21 8.99 20.40
N LYS A 4 -3.50 8.63 20.29
CA LYS A 4 -4.06 8.10 19.04
C LYS A 4 -5.49 8.51 18.74
N ILE A 5 -5.78 8.60 17.46
CA ILE A 5 -7.13 8.66 16.91
C ILE A 5 -7.60 7.24 16.58
N ILE A 6 -8.79 6.86 17.00
CA ILE A 6 -9.41 5.61 16.57
C ILE A 6 -10.31 5.88 15.37
N ILE A 7 -10.14 5.09 14.32
CA ILE A 7 -11.00 5.12 13.13
C ILE A 7 -11.85 3.85 13.14
N LEU A 8 -13.15 4.01 13.37
CA LEU A 8 -14.10 2.90 13.29
C LEU A 8 -14.43 2.62 11.83
N ASP A 9 -14.09 1.41 11.39
CA ASP A 9 -14.28 0.99 10.01
C ASP A 9 -15.67 0.38 9.81
N PHE A 10 -16.47 1.03 8.98
CA PHE A 10 -17.78 0.55 8.52
C PHE A 10 -17.72 -0.04 7.09
N GLY A 11 -16.55 -0.51 6.66
CA GLY A 11 -16.37 -1.19 5.38
C GLY A 11 -16.15 -0.26 4.18
N SER A 12 -15.80 1.00 4.40
CA SER A 12 -15.50 1.93 3.32
C SER A 12 -14.17 1.60 2.64
N GLN A 13 -14.14 1.72 1.32
CA GLN A 13 -12.89 1.65 0.55
C GLN A 13 -11.91 2.79 0.89
N THR A 14 -12.42 3.90 1.44
CA THR A 14 -11.60 5.09 1.78
C THR A 14 -11.13 5.11 3.23
N THR A 15 -11.45 4.11 4.07
CA THR A 15 -11.04 4.09 5.48
C THR A 15 -9.52 4.22 5.63
N GLN A 16 -8.76 3.53 4.79
CA GLN A 16 -7.29 3.62 4.80
C GLN A 16 -6.79 5.04 4.43
N LEU A 17 -7.50 5.76 3.55
CA LEU A 17 -7.15 7.15 3.21
C LEU A 17 -7.37 8.08 4.40
N ILE A 18 -8.42 7.88 5.20
CA ILE A 18 -8.63 8.65 6.44
C ILE A 18 -7.40 8.47 7.36
N ALA A 19 -6.98 7.23 7.58
CA ALA A 19 -5.82 6.95 8.42
C ALA A 19 -4.53 7.58 7.87
N ARG A 20 -4.28 7.50 6.57
CA ARG A 20 -3.11 8.15 5.93
C ARG A 20 -3.13 9.65 6.13
N ARG A 21 -4.28 10.32 5.96
CA ARG A 21 -4.40 11.77 6.22
C ARG A 21 -4.12 12.14 7.67
N VAL A 22 -4.58 11.34 8.62
CA VAL A 22 -4.26 11.54 10.05
C VAL A 22 -2.76 11.39 10.31
N ARG A 23 -2.12 10.37 9.71
CA ARG A 23 -0.67 10.14 9.81
C ARG A 23 0.17 11.24 9.16
N GLU A 24 -0.27 11.78 8.03
CA GLU A 24 0.34 12.96 7.38
C GLU A 24 0.33 14.20 8.27
N LEU A 25 -0.56 14.25 9.26
CA LEU A 25 -0.58 15.27 10.32
C LEU A 25 0.35 14.94 11.49
N ASN A 26 1.25 13.99 11.33
CA ASN A 26 2.16 13.50 12.38
C ASN A 26 1.42 13.01 13.65
N THR A 27 0.21 12.49 13.49
CA THR A 27 -0.60 11.96 14.59
C THR A 27 -0.85 10.46 14.37
N TYR A 28 -0.61 9.67 15.41
CA TYR A 28 -0.85 8.24 15.34
C TYR A 28 -2.35 7.91 15.29
N CYS A 29 -2.73 6.91 14.52
CA CYS A 29 -4.10 6.42 14.47
C CYS A 29 -4.15 4.91 14.22
N GLU A 30 -5.25 4.31 14.62
CA GLU A 30 -5.56 2.89 14.39
C GLU A 30 -6.93 2.74 13.75
N ILE A 31 -7.02 1.87 12.74
CA ILE A 31 -8.28 1.43 12.16
C ILE A 31 -8.71 0.18 12.93
N VAL A 32 -9.92 0.19 13.45
CA VAL A 32 -10.51 -0.95 14.13
C VAL A 32 -11.90 -1.23 13.55
N PRO A 33 -12.36 -2.49 13.50
CA PRO A 33 -13.72 -2.81 13.11
C PRO A 33 -14.73 -2.03 13.94
N TYR A 34 -15.85 -1.60 13.35
CA TYR A 34 -16.89 -0.77 13.98
C TYR A 34 -17.34 -1.26 15.37
N ASN A 35 -17.27 -2.57 15.63
CA ASN A 35 -17.69 -3.23 16.87
C ASN A 35 -16.52 -3.60 17.81
N LYS A 36 -15.31 -3.09 17.58
CA LYS A 36 -14.08 -3.41 18.34
C LYS A 36 -13.43 -2.17 18.95
N PHE A 37 -14.24 -1.20 19.36
CA PHE A 37 -13.68 -0.01 20.01
C PHE A 37 -12.94 -0.38 21.30
N PRO A 38 -11.70 0.11 21.52
CA PRO A 38 -10.91 -0.20 22.72
C PRO A 38 -11.30 0.68 23.92
N HIS A 39 -12.41 0.35 24.61
CA HIS A 39 -13.03 1.17 25.65
C HIS A 39 -12.12 1.62 26.81
N ASN A 40 -11.05 0.88 27.11
CA ASN A 40 -10.20 1.12 28.29
C ASN A 40 -8.80 1.64 27.91
N ASP A 41 -8.64 2.23 26.74
CA ASP A 41 -7.35 2.75 26.29
C ASP A 41 -7.26 4.26 26.56
N PRO A 42 -6.43 4.70 27.55
CA PRO A 42 -6.31 6.10 27.90
C PRO A 42 -5.52 6.93 26.87
N SER A 43 -4.93 6.30 25.85
CA SER A 43 -4.21 7.02 24.81
C SER A 43 -5.13 7.58 23.71
N ILE A 44 -6.41 7.24 23.72
CA ILE A 44 -7.39 7.72 22.75
C ILE A 44 -7.72 9.17 23.00
N ILE A 45 -7.54 10.00 21.98
CA ILE A 45 -7.84 11.46 22.04
C ILE A 45 -9.02 11.85 21.15
N GLY A 46 -9.47 11.00 20.22
CA GLY A 46 -10.58 11.26 19.34
C GLY A 46 -10.99 10.06 18.51
N VAL A 47 -12.19 10.11 17.91
CA VAL A 47 -12.77 9.02 17.13
C VAL A 47 -13.26 9.54 15.78
N ILE A 48 -12.97 8.80 14.71
CA ILE A 48 -13.51 9.06 13.36
C ILE A 48 -14.36 7.84 12.96
N LEU A 49 -15.59 8.09 12.50
CA LEU A 49 -16.47 7.09 11.93
C LEU A 49 -16.34 7.15 10.41
N SER A 50 -15.96 6.06 9.76
CA SER A 50 -15.74 6.02 8.32
C SER A 50 -17.05 6.01 7.52
N GLY A 51 -16.93 6.05 6.20
CA GLY A 51 -18.01 5.70 5.27
C GLY A 51 -18.37 4.21 5.32
N SER A 52 -19.40 3.83 4.57
CA SER A 52 -19.85 2.45 4.39
C SER A 52 -20.44 2.26 2.99
N PRO A 53 -20.40 1.05 2.43
CA PRO A 53 -21.15 0.71 1.21
C PRO A 53 -22.66 0.52 1.45
N PHE A 54 -23.09 0.46 2.72
CA PHE A 54 -24.49 0.22 3.11
C PHE A 54 -25.27 1.51 3.36
N SER A 55 -26.60 1.43 3.20
CA SER A 55 -27.52 2.43 3.73
C SER A 55 -27.75 2.23 5.24
N VAL A 56 -28.06 3.29 5.98
CA VAL A 56 -28.45 3.19 7.39
C VAL A 56 -29.72 2.36 7.63
N TYR A 57 -30.50 2.13 6.57
CA TYR A 57 -31.74 1.33 6.59
C TYR A 57 -31.51 -0.15 6.29
N ASP A 58 -30.36 -0.52 5.76
CA ASP A 58 -30.09 -1.92 5.43
C ASP A 58 -30.07 -2.79 6.68
N GLU A 59 -30.66 -3.97 6.62
CA GLU A 59 -30.61 -4.93 7.72
C GLU A 59 -29.17 -5.37 8.02
N SER A 60 -28.36 -5.46 7.00
CA SER A 60 -26.93 -5.79 7.06
C SER A 60 -26.03 -4.60 7.40
N ALA A 61 -26.60 -3.39 7.60
CA ALA A 61 -25.82 -2.20 7.94
C ALA A 61 -25.07 -2.37 9.27
N PHE A 62 -23.85 -1.90 9.30
CA PHE A 62 -23.02 -1.93 10.50
C PHE A 62 -23.50 -0.87 11.49
N LYS A 63 -23.91 -1.31 12.66
CA LYS A 63 -24.42 -0.46 13.75
C LYS A 63 -23.51 -0.57 14.96
N VAL A 64 -23.25 0.54 15.61
CA VAL A 64 -22.42 0.61 16.81
C VAL A 64 -23.14 1.43 17.89
N GLU A 65 -23.01 1.00 19.14
CA GLU A 65 -23.47 1.80 20.29
C GLU A 65 -22.42 2.89 20.58
N LEU A 66 -22.82 4.14 20.50
CA LEU A 66 -21.94 5.29 20.69
C LEU A 66 -22.04 5.90 22.10
N SER A 67 -22.93 5.41 22.97
CA SER A 67 -23.14 5.95 24.32
C SER A 67 -21.87 5.98 25.17
N ASP A 68 -21.01 4.97 24.99
CA ASP A 68 -19.75 4.84 25.74
C ASP A 68 -18.59 5.67 25.15
N ILE A 69 -18.77 6.20 23.96
CA ILE A 69 -17.77 6.98 23.22
C ILE A 69 -18.12 8.47 23.26
N ARG A 70 -19.40 8.77 23.01
CA ARG A 70 -19.96 10.11 23.02
C ARG A 70 -19.86 10.73 24.42
N GLY A 71 -19.47 11.99 24.47
CA GLY A 71 -19.21 12.69 25.74
C GLY A 71 -17.83 12.43 26.36
N LYS A 72 -17.14 11.35 25.97
CA LYS A 72 -15.76 11.08 26.40
C LYS A 72 -14.73 11.61 25.40
N TYR A 73 -15.00 11.43 24.11
CA TYR A 73 -14.08 11.77 23.03
C TYR A 73 -14.74 12.68 22.00
N PRO A 74 -13.98 13.59 21.36
CA PRO A 74 -14.42 14.22 20.13
C PRO A 74 -14.69 13.19 19.03
N ILE A 75 -15.79 13.37 18.27
CA ILE A 75 -16.20 12.44 17.20
C ILE A 75 -16.38 13.20 15.89
N LEU A 76 -15.84 12.64 14.81
CA LEU A 76 -16.08 13.08 13.42
C LEU A 76 -16.68 11.93 12.63
N GLY A 77 -17.92 12.06 12.15
CA GLY A 77 -18.52 11.13 11.19
C GLY A 77 -18.28 11.59 9.76
N ILE A 78 -17.83 10.68 8.91
CA ILE A 78 -17.61 10.93 7.47
C ILE A 78 -18.62 10.10 6.68
N CYS A 79 -19.35 10.73 5.77
CA CYS A 79 -20.34 10.09 4.88
C CYS A 79 -21.33 9.22 5.66
N TYR A 80 -21.24 7.90 5.60
CA TYR A 80 -22.08 6.98 6.39
C TYR A 80 -22.01 7.28 7.90
N GLY A 81 -20.83 7.55 8.45
CA GLY A 81 -20.67 7.89 9.86
C GLY A 81 -21.49 9.12 10.26
N ALA A 82 -21.58 10.12 9.39
CA ALA A 82 -22.46 11.29 9.60
C ALA A 82 -23.94 10.92 9.47
N GLN A 83 -24.32 10.13 8.47
CA GLN A 83 -25.69 9.65 8.30
C GLN A 83 -26.13 8.80 9.48
N PHE A 84 -25.29 7.87 9.95
CA PHE A 84 -25.54 7.00 11.08
C PHE A 84 -25.81 7.80 12.37
N MET A 85 -24.95 8.78 12.67
CA MET A 85 -25.15 9.65 13.84
C MET A 85 -26.42 10.50 13.74
N SER A 86 -26.73 11.03 12.57
CA SER A 86 -27.98 11.78 12.36
C SER A 86 -29.21 10.89 12.56
N TYR A 87 -29.23 9.75 11.89
CA TYR A 87 -30.33 8.77 11.94
C TYR A 87 -30.61 8.25 13.35
N THR A 88 -29.57 7.82 14.06
CA THR A 88 -29.72 7.27 15.44
C THR A 88 -30.16 8.32 16.47
N ASN A 89 -30.05 9.61 16.15
CA ASN A 89 -30.54 10.72 16.98
C ASN A 89 -31.91 11.27 16.52
N GLY A 90 -32.60 10.61 15.60
CA GLY A 90 -33.93 11.00 15.11
C GLY A 90 -33.92 11.93 13.90
N GLY A 91 -32.78 12.12 13.25
CA GLY A 91 -32.69 12.78 11.94
C GLY A 91 -33.23 11.88 10.82
N LYS A 92 -33.41 12.47 9.63
CA LYS A 92 -33.87 11.74 8.44
C LYS A 92 -32.72 11.60 7.44
N VAL A 93 -32.55 10.40 6.95
CA VAL A 93 -31.66 10.05 5.84
C VAL A 93 -32.53 9.46 4.76
N GLU A 94 -32.45 9.92 3.54
CA GLU A 94 -33.33 9.46 2.46
C GLU A 94 -32.48 9.19 1.21
N PRO A 95 -32.90 8.24 0.34
CA PRO A 95 -32.25 8.07 -0.94
C PRO A 95 -32.24 9.39 -1.71
N ALA A 96 -31.07 9.81 -2.16
CA ALA A 96 -30.96 11.04 -2.96
C ALA A 96 -31.74 10.86 -4.27
N GLY A 97 -32.58 11.82 -4.61
CA GLY A 97 -33.38 11.80 -5.84
C GLY A 97 -32.53 11.74 -7.13
N THR A 98 -31.31 12.21 -7.04
CA THR A 98 -30.22 12.01 -8.00
C THR A 98 -28.99 11.60 -7.19
N ARG A 99 -28.31 10.51 -7.61
CA ARG A 99 -27.06 10.09 -6.99
C ARG A 99 -26.04 11.24 -7.00
N GLU A 100 -25.48 11.57 -5.83
CA GLU A 100 -24.52 12.64 -5.68
C GLU A 100 -23.10 12.08 -5.69
N TYR A 101 -22.56 11.94 -6.88
CA TYR A 101 -21.18 11.52 -7.09
C TYR A 101 -20.40 12.63 -7.78
N GLY A 102 -19.23 12.97 -7.24
CA GLY A 102 -18.30 13.88 -7.85
C GLY A 102 -18.07 15.19 -7.07
N ARG A 103 -17.70 16.21 -7.80
CA ARG A 103 -17.31 17.50 -7.26
C ARG A 103 -18.53 18.34 -6.87
N ALA A 104 -18.50 18.89 -5.67
CA ALA A 104 -19.44 19.91 -5.19
C ALA A 104 -18.65 21.06 -4.54
N HIS A 105 -19.28 22.21 -4.35
CA HIS A 105 -18.65 23.35 -3.69
C HIS A 105 -19.46 23.76 -2.46
N LEU A 106 -18.77 24.10 -1.39
CA LEU A 106 -19.42 24.63 -0.20
C LEU A 106 -20.03 26.00 -0.52
N SER A 107 -21.34 26.14 -0.40
CA SER A 107 -22.07 27.38 -0.73
C SER A 107 -22.35 28.23 0.52
N THR A 108 -22.62 27.57 1.65
CA THR A 108 -22.83 28.22 2.95
C THR A 108 -22.05 27.48 4.00
N PHE A 109 -21.32 28.20 4.85
CA PHE A 109 -20.61 27.55 5.96
C PHE A 109 -20.34 28.54 7.11
N ASP A 110 -20.26 27.96 8.31
CA ASP A 110 -20.00 28.67 9.55
C ASP A 110 -18.50 28.79 9.78
N GLN A 111 -17.90 29.91 9.40
CA GLN A 111 -16.46 30.18 9.53
C GLN A 111 -15.97 30.17 10.99
N GLU A 112 -16.85 30.45 11.94
CA GLU A 112 -16.51 30.45 13.37
C GLU A 112 -16.48 29.04 13.95
N ASN A 113 -17.01 28.04 13.22
CA ASN A 113 -16.99 26.65 13.67
C ASN A 113 -15.55 26.10 13.66
N PRO A 114 -15.09 25.52 14.78
CA PRO A 114 -13.71 25.05 14.90
C PRO A 114 -13.31 24.00 13.84
N LEU A 115 -14.27 23.20 13.34
CA LEU A 115 -13.99 22.21 12.28
C LEU A 115 -13.71 22.89 10.93
N LEU A 116 -14.35 24.02 10.64
CA LEU A 116 -14.25 24.72 9.35
C LEU A 116 -13.26 25.89 9.36
N LYS A 117 -12.52 26.09 10.44
CA LYS A 117 -11.53 27.17 10.56
C LYS A 117 -10.49 27.07 9.46
N ASN A 118 -10.26 28.18 8.73
CA ASN A 118 -9.33 28.28 7.59
C ASN A 118 -9.68 27.39 6.37
N VAL A 119 -10.88 26.83 6.32
CA VAL A 119 -11.42 26.25 5.09
C VAL A 119 -11.87 27.42 4.20
N ARG A 120 -11.54 27.37 2.90
CA ARG A 120 -11.86 28.46 1.96
C ARG A 120 -13.35 28.49 1.63
N GLU A 121 -13.86 29.68 1.42
CA GLU A 121 -15.19 29.87 0.85
C GLU A 121 -15.26 29.23 -0.54
N HIS A 122 -16.37 28.54 -0.84
CA HIS A 122 -16.55 27.77 -2.07
C HIS A 122 -15.52 26.64 -2.31
N SER A 123 -14.84 26.17 -1.24
CA SER A 123 -13.93 25.03 -1.36
C SER A 123 -14.61 23.83 -2.01
N GLN A 124 -13.90 23.20 -2.95
CA GLN A 124 -14.36 21.97 -3.59
C GLN A 124 -14.31 20.79 -2.60
N VAL A 125 -15.39 20.04 -2.54
CA VAL A 125 -15.52 18.81 -1.76
C VAL A 125 -15.97 17.66 -2.67
N TRP A 126 -15.63 16.43 -2.28
CA TRP A 126 -15.99 15.24 -3.01
C TRP A 126 -17.17 14.53 -2.36
N MET A 127 -18.26 14.40 -3.10
CA MET A 127 -19.45 13.66 -2.71
C MET A 127 -19.41 12.24 -3.30
N SER A 128 -19.81 11.24 -2.51
CA SER A 128 -19.88 9.85 -2.96
C SER A 128 -20.91 9.08 -2.12
N HIS A 129 -22.18 9.43 -2.28
CA HIS A 129 -23.25 8.80 -1.50
C HIS A 129 -24.55 8.63 -2.31
N GLY A 130 -25.27 7.52 -2.01
CA GLY A 130 -26.59 7.25 -2.57
C GLY A 130 -27.73 7.79 -1.69
N ASP A 131 -27.47 7.99 -0.39
CA ASP A 131 -28.39 8.53 0.60
C ASP A 131 -27.91 9.89 1.08
N THR A 132 -28.84 10.79 1.41
CA THR A 132 -28.54 12.15 1.90
C THR A 132 -29.28 12.45 3.19
N ILE A 133 -28.68 13.25 4.06
CA ILE A 133 -29.34 13.73 5.28
C ILE A 133 -30.29 14.85 4.87
N THR A 134 -31.62 14.62 5.03
CA THR A 134 -32.66 15.58 4.66
C THR A 134 -33.18 16.38 5.85
N ALA A 135 -33.03 15.86 7.07
CA ALA A 135 -33.38 16.58 8.31
C ALA A 135 -32.46 16.15 9.45
N ILE A 136 -32.15 17.09 10.33
CA ILE A 136 -31.40 16.86 11.58
C ILE A 136 -32.24 17.28 12.79
N PRO A 137 -32.00 16.68 13.98
CA PRO A 137 -32.67 17.05 15.23
C PRO A 137 -32.40 18.51 15.64
N GLU A 138 -33.27 19.08 16.49
CA GLU A 138 -33.16 20.49 16.97
C GLU A 138 -31.86 20.78 17.72
N ASN A 139 -31.27 19.78 18.38
CA ASN A 139 -29.99 19.89 19.07
C ASN A 139 -28.78 19.82 18.12
N PHE A 140 -29.00 19.69 16.81
CA PHE A 140 -27.93 19.76 15.80
C PHE A 140 -27.93 21.15 15.15
N LYS A 141 -26.75 21.59 14.70
CA LYS A 141 -26.54 22.83 13.96
C LYS A 141 -25.93 22.50 12.61
N ILE A 142 -26.57 22.95 11.52
CA ILE A 142 -25.95 22.92 10.18
C ILE A 142 -24.77 23.87 10.19
N ILE A 143 -23.59 23.42 9.77
CA ILE A 143 -22.36 24.21 9.70
C ILE A 143 -21.87 24.40 8.26
N ALA A 144 -22.31 23.56 7.32
CA ALA A 144 -22.02 23.75 5.89
C ALA A 144 -23.12 23.13 5.01
N SER A 145 -23.32 23.73 3.83
CA SER A 145 -24.19 23.23 2.75
C SER A 145 -23.47 23.33 1.41
N THR A 146 -24.01 22.65 0.39
CA THR A 146 -23.67 22.85 -1.02
C THR A 146 -24.92 23.26 -1.78
N ASP A 147 -24.80 23.57 -3.06
CA ASP A 147 -25.96 23.96 -3.89
C ASP A 147 -27.02 22.83 -3.97
N LYS A 148 -26.61 21.59 -3.79
CA LYS A 148 -27.50 20.42 -3.89
C LYS A 148 -27.80 19.76 -2.54
N VAL A 149 -26.89 19.85 -1.57
CA VAL A 149 -26.99 19.22 -0.25
C VAL A 149 -27.14 20.27 0.82
N ALA A 150 -28.35 20.41 1.34
CA ALA A 150 -28.66 21.41 2.38
C ALA A 150 -27.92 21.14 3.70
N ILE A 151 -27.60 19.87 3.99
CA ILE A 151 -26.90 19.46 5.20
C ILE A 151 -25.60 18.74 4.79
N ALA A 152 -24.62 19.48 4.30
CA ALA A 152 -23.32 18.94 3.92
C ALA A 152 -22.43 18.69 5.15
N ALA A 153 -22.60 19.48 6.21
CA ALA A 153 -21.96 19.25 7.50
C ALA A 153 -22.80 19.80 8.65
N TYR A 154 -22.67 19.16 9.81
CA TYR A 154 -23.35 19.58 11.04
C TYR A 154 -22.46 19.38 12.27
N GLN A 155 -22.86 20.03 13.37
CA GLN A 155 -22.34 19.83 14.72
C GLN A 155 -23.48 19.54 15.68
N ILE A 156 -23.30 18.61 16.63
CA ILE A 156 -24.21 18.46 17.76
C ILE A 156 -23.91 19.57 18.77
N LYS A 157 -24.92 20.38 19.11
CA LYS A 157 -24.77 21.52 20.02
C LYS A 157 -24.27 21.04 21.39
N GLU A 158 -23.37 21.83 21.97
CA GLU A 158 -22.77 21.56 23.29
C GLU A 158 -21.92 20.28 23.38
N GLU A 159 -21.70 19.61 22.24
CA GLU A 159 -20.86 18.42 22.15
C GLU A 159 -19.72 18.61 21.15
N LYS A 160 -18.63 17.85 21.36
CA LYS A 160 -17.51 17.77 20.42
C LYS A 160 -17.77 16.68 19.37
N VAL A 161 -18.92 16.78 18.68
CA VAL A 161 -19.37 15.80 17.70
C VAL A 161 -19.77 16.50 16.41
N TRP A 162 -19.16 16.10 15.30
CA TRP A 162 -19.38 16.63 13.96
C TRP A 162 -19.69 15.51 12.97
N GLY A 163 -20.45 15.85 11.94
CA GLY A 163 -20.66 14.99 10.77
C GLY A 163 -20.46 15.77 9.47
N VAL A 164 -19.80 15.16 8.50
CA VAL A 164 -19.63 15.65 7.14
C VAL A 164 -20.11 14.61 6.14
N GLN A 165 -20.95 15.02 5.17
CA GLN A 165 -21.48 14.12 4.12
C GLN A 165 -20.45 13.82 3.05
N PHE A 166 -19.49 14.70 2.84
CA PHE A 166 -18.43 14.57 1.85
C PHE A 166 -17.22 13.85 2.43
N HIS A 167 -16.29 13.52 1.57
CA HIS A 167 -15.06 12.80 1.88
C HIS A 167 -13.86 13.77 1.97
N PRO A 168 -13.48 14.26 3.16
CA PRO A 168 -12.33 15.14 3.32
C PRO A 168 -10.99 14.46 3.09
N GLU A 169 -10.95 13.12 3.17
CA GLU A 169 -9.75 12.31 3.02
C GLU A 169 -9.28 12.16 1.57
N VAL A 170 -10.17 12.36 0.59
CA VAL A 170 -9.80 12.15 -0.82
C VAL A 170 -9.17 13.41 -1.43
N PHE A 171 -8.29 13.22 -2.40
CA PHE A 171 -7.55 14.29 -3.06
C PHE A 171 -8.44 15.38 -3.68
N HIS A 172 -9.63 15.02 -4.13
CA HIS A 172 -10.57 15.97 -4.75
C HIS A 172 -11.25 16.92 -3.77
N SER A 173 -11.12 16.73 -2.47
CA SER A 173 -11.53 17.68 -1.43
C SER A 173 -10.36 18.61 -1.13
N GLU A 174 -10.36 19.80 -1.75
CA GLU A 174 -9.20 20.70 -1.76
C GLU A 174 -8.72 21.10 -0.36
N ASP A 175 -9.65 21.45 0.55
CA ASP A 175 -9.32 21.79 1.94
C ASP A 175 -9.60 20.64 2.93
N GLY A 176 -9.71 19.40 2.42
CA GLY A 176 -9.96 18.23 3.25
C GLY A 176 -8.88 17.99 4.32
N THR A 177 -7.61 18.21 3.95
CA THR A 177 -6.49 18.12 4.91
C THR A 177 -6.60 19.18 6.00
N GLN A 178 -7.04 20.42 5.67
CA GLN A 178 -7.22 21.47 6.67
C GLN A 178 -8.36 21.13 7.64
N LEU A 179 -9.47 20.57 7.13
CA LEU A 179 -10.59 20.10 7.96
C LEU A 179 -10.15 18.99 8.91
N LEU A 180 -9.44 17.98 8.41
CA LEU A 180 -8.93 16.90 9.24
C LEU A 180 -7.90 17.40 10.25
N LYS A 181 -7.03 18.35 9.89
CA LYS A 181 -6.13 19.02 10.84
C LYS A 181 -6.90 19.74 11.94
N ASN A 182 -7.97 20.45 11.62
CA ASN A 182 -8.82 21.09 12.61
C ASN A 182 -9.37 20.08 13.61
N PHE A 183 -9.87 18.93 13.12
CA PHE A 183 -10.38 17.89 14.00
C PHE A 183 -9.26 17.24 14.83
N VAL A 184 -8.23 16.70 14.19
CA VAL A 184 -7.18 15.89 14.83
C VAL A 184 -6.31 16.73 15.77
N VAL A 185 -5.85 17.89 15.29
CA VAL A 185 -4.87 18.69 16.03
C VAL A 185 -5.56 19.70 16.94
N ASN A 186 -6.51 20.48 16.40
CA ASN A 186 -7.08 21.60 17.16
C ASN A 186 -8.19 21.16 18.12
N ILE A 187 -9.07 20.23 17.72
CA ILE A 187 -10.21 19.78 18.52
C ILE A 187 -9.83 18.63 19.45
N CYS A 188 -9.12 17.60 18.93
CA CYS A 188 -8.68 16.46 19.72
C CYS A 188 -7.40 16.73 20.51
N GLY A 189 -6.63 17.76 20.14
CA GLY A 189 -5.39 18.15 20.83
C GLY A 189 -4.19 17.25 20.51
N GLY A 190 -4.16 16.63 19.33
CA GLY A 190 -3.07 15.75 18.89
C GLY A 190 -1.72 16.43 18.90
N LYS A 191 -0.72 15.81 19.54
CA LYS A 191 0.64 16.38 19.75
C LYS A 191 1.52 16.42 18.51
N GLN A 192 1.12 15.77 17.44
CA GLN A 192 1.91 15.70 16.19
C GLN A 192 3.35 15.15 16.41
N ASP A 193 3.50 14.16 17.27
CA ASP A 193 4.77 13.54 17.66
C ASP A 193 5.03 12.18 16.97
N TRP A 194 4.14 11.75 16.08
CA TRP A 194 4.34 10.58 15.25
C TRP A 194 5.33 10.89 14.13
N SER A 195 6.51 10.27 14.20
CA SER A 195 7.57 10.44 13.21
C SER A 195 8.34 9.12 13.00
N ALA A 196 9.11 9.03 11.91
CA ALA A 196 9.95 7.87 11.63
C ALA A 196 10.97 7.65 12.77
N ALA A 197 11.56 8.72 13.30
CA ALA A 197 12.53 8.65 14.41
C ALA A 197 11.87 8.11 15.69
N SER A 198 10.72 8.67 16.09
CA SER A 198 10.00 8.20 17.29
C SER A 198 9.53 6.76 17.16
N PHE A 199 9.09 6.36 15.96
CA PHE A 199 8.75 4.97 15.67
C PHE A 199 9.94 4.02 15.82
N ILE A 200 11.11 4.38 15.27
CA ILE A 200 12.33 3.57 15.37
C ILE A 200 12.72 3.35 16.83
N GLU A 201 12.78 4.42 17.62
CA GLU A 201 13.18 4.35 19.04
C GLU A 201 12.22 3.43 19.81
N THR A 202 10.92 3.64 19.69
CA THR A 202 9.89 2.85 20.38
C THR A 202 9.95 1.39 19.96
N THR A 203 9.92 1.12 18.64
CA THR A 203 9.91 -0.23 18.10
C THR A 203 11.17 -1.01 18.44
N VAL A 204 12.36 -0.38 18.38
CA VAL A 204 13.60 -1.03 18.79
C VAL A 204 13.58 -1.40 20.27
N ALA A 205 13.04 -0.55 21.13
CA ALA A 205 12.90 -0.84 22.56
C ALA A 205 11.93 -2.01 22.82
N GLU A 206 10.78 -2.01 22.15
CA GLU A 206 9.78 -3.09 22.22
C GLU A 206 10.34 -4.42 21.71
N LEU A 207 11.03 -4.42 20.56
CA LEU A 207 11.67 -5.60 20.00
C LEU A 207 12.74 -6.18 20.93
N LYS A 208 13.56 -5.33 21.55
CA LYS A 208 14.55 -5.76 22.56
C LYS A 208 13.86 -6.44 23.76
N ALA A 209 12.78 -5.86 24.24
CA ALA A 209 12.03 -6.41 25.38
C ALA A 209 11.33 -7.74 25.00
N GLN A 210 10.75 -7.83 23.80
CA GLN A 210 10.03 -9.00 23.32
C GLN A 210 10.94 -10.18 22.99
N LEU A 211 12.03 -9.91 22.27
CA LEU A 211 12.91 -10.95 21.70
C LEU A 211 14.05 -11.33 22.63
N GLY A 212 14.53 -10.41 23.47
CA GLY A 212 15.65 -10.65 24.38
C GLY A 212 16.89 -11.17 23.67
N ASN A 213 17.34 -12.36 24.07
CA ASN A 213 18.49 -13.04 23.47
C ASN A 213 18.08 -14.18 22.49
N ASP A 214 16.80 -14.29 22.17
CA ASP A 214 16.30 -15.30 21.27
C ASP A 214 16.78 -15.07 19.83
N LYS A 215 16.95 -16.16 19.07
CA LYS A 215 17.31 -16.08 17.66
C LYS A 215 16.06 -15.90 16.80
N VAL A 216 16.20 -15.05 15.80
CA VAL A 216 15.15 -14.68 14.85
C VAL A 216 15.61 -14.99 13.43
N VAL A 217 14.74 -15.59 12.62
CA VAL A 217 14.94 -15.71 11.18
C VAL A 217 13.98 -14.77 10.44
N LEU A 218 14.45 -14.22 9.32
CA LEU A 218 13.67 -13.35 8.44
C LEU A 218 13.88 -13.75 6.98
N GLY A 219 12.79 -14.00 6.26
CA GLY A 219 12.84 -14.15 4.81
C GLY A 219 12.96 -12.78 4.12
N LEU A 220 14.03 -12.59 3.35
CA LEU A 220 14.21 -11.40 2.54
C LEU A 220 13.64 -11.64 1.14
N SER A 221 12.78 -10.73 0.68
CA SER A 221 12.25 -10.73 -0.69
C SER A 221 13.01 -9.81 -1.64
N GLY A 222 14.02 -9.07 -1.13
CA GLY A 222 14.64 -7.98 -1.86
C GLY A 222 13.78 -6.71 -1.96
N GLY A 223 12.56 -6.73 -1.41
CA GLY A 223 11.65 -5.59 -1.37
C GLY A 223 11.96 -4.63 -0.20
N VAL A 224 11.42 -3.41 -0.29
CA VAL A 224 11.63 -2.36 0.71
C VAL A 224 11.22 -2.81 2.12
N ASP A 225 10.06 -3.45 2.26
CA ASP A 225 9.48 -3.77 3.58
C ASP A 225 10.34 -4.79 4.33
N SER A 226 10.70 -5.90 3.68
CA SER A 226 11.58 -6.91 4.29
C SER A 226 12.96 -6.34 4.62
N SER A 227 13.48 -5.42 3.79
CA SER A 227 14.77 -4.76 4.04
C SER A 227 14.72 -3.82 5.25
N VAL A 228 13.68 -2.99 5.37
CA VAL A 228 13.49 -2.11 6.52
C VAL A 228 13.28 -2.92 7.81
N ALA A 229 12.47 -3.99 7.75
CA ALA A 229 12.29 -4.91 8.87
C ALA A 229 13.62 -5.52 9.33
N ALA A 230 14.47 -5.95 8.38
CA ALA A 230 15.79 -6.51 8.66
C ALA A 230 16.70 -5.51 9.39
N VAL A 231 16.78 -4.27 8.87
CA VAL A 231 17.63 -3.23 9.48
C VAL A 231 17.12 -2.85 10.88
N LEU A 232 15.81 -2.75 11.07
CA LEU A 232 15.19 -2.45 12.36
C LEU A 232 15.48 -3.56 13.39
N LEU A 233 15.30 -4.82 13.01
CA LEU A 233 15.62 -5.98 13.84
C LEU A 233 17.11 -6.07 14.13
N ASN A 234 17.97 -5.83 13.15
CA ASN A 234 19.43 -5.82 13.36
C ASN A 234 19.83 -4.74 14.39
N LYS A 235 19.20 -3.57 14.36
CA LYS A 235 19.41 -2.52 15.37
C LYS A 235 18.93 -2.94 16.76
N ALA A 236 17.89 -3.77 16.84
CA ALA A 236 17.36 -4.27 18.12
C ALA A 236 18.16 -5.43 18.70
N ILE A 237 18.46 -6.48 17.92
CA ILE A 237 19.01 -7.76 18.41
C ILE A 237 20.35 -8.16 17.77
N GLY A 238 20.86 -7.36 16.83
CA GLY A 238 22.18 -7.57 16.21
C GLY A 238 22.35 -8.98 15.62
N LYS A 239 23.40 -9.68 16.05
CA LYS A 239 23.79 -11.01 15.52
C LYS A 239 22.77 -12.14 15.78
N ASN A 240 21.74 -11.90 16.59
CA ASN A 240 20.67 -12.87 16.82
C ASN A 240 19.67 -12.91 15.65
N LEU A 241 19.75 -11.95 14.72
CA LEU A 241 19.01 -11.97 13.47
C LEU A 241 19.80 -12.73 12.40
N THR A 242 19.15 -13.69 11.74
CA THR A 242 19.65 -14.31 10.51
C THR A 242 18.60 -14.10 9.41
N CYS A 243 19.03 -13.48 8.33
CA CYS A 243 18.19 -13.27 7.15
C CYS A 243 18.48 -14.35 6.10
N ILE A 244 17.45 -14.79 5.40
CA ILE A 244 17.55 -15.78 4.32
C ILE A 244 17.03 -15.13 3.04
N PHE A 245 17.87 -15.06 2.00
CA PHE A 245 17.51 -14.53 0.69
C PHE A 245 17.64 -15.64 -0.35
N VAL A 246 16.52 -15.96 -1.02
CA VAL A 246 16.43 -17.07 -1.97
C VAL A 246 16.44 -16.56 -3.40
N ASP A 247 17.37 -17.07 -4.22
CA ASP A 247 17.32 -16.94 -5.67
C ASP A 247 16.51 -18.10 -6.27
N HIS A 248 15.34 -17.81 -6.75
CA HIS A 248 14.48 -18.76 -7.45
C HIS A 248 14.75 -18.81 -8.97
N GLY A 249 15.80 -18.13 -9.44
CA GLY A 249 16.19 -18.09 -10.85
C GLY A 249 15.42 -17.08 -11.71
N MET A 250 14.37 -16.44 -11.16
CA MET A 250 13.52 -15.50 -11.89
C MET A 250 13.60 -14.06 -11.32
N LEU A 251 14.70 -13.76 -10.60
CA LEU A 251 15.05 -12.41 -10.19
C LEU A 251 15.50 -11.59 -11.41
N ARG A 252 15.56 -10.26 -11.28
CA ARG A 252 16.14 -9.39 -12.29
C ARG A 252 17.63 -9.69 -12.49
N LYS A 253 18.17 -9.26 -13.61
CA LYS A 253 19.59 -9.44 -13.93
C LYS A 253 20.50 -8.92 -12.81
N ASN A 254 21.41 -9.76 -12.36
CA ASN A 254 22.36 -9.49 -11.27
C ASN A 254 21.74 -9.15 -9.90
N GLU A 255 20.42 -9.22 -9.76
CA GLU A 255 19.72 -8.81 -8.55
C GLU A 255 20.18 -9.57 -7.31
N PHE A 256 20.34 -10.89 -7.40
CA PHE A 256 20.80 -11.72 -6.28
C PHE A 256 22.13 -11.22 -5.71
N LYS A 257 23.11 -10.96 -6.57
CA LYS A 257 24.43 -10.49 -6.16
C LYS A 257 24.38 -9.05 -5.61
N ASN A 258 23.65 -8.18 -6.29
CA ASN A 258 23.55 -6.77 -5.88
C ASN A 258 22.86 -6.62 -4.53
N VAL A 259 21.76 -7.34 -4.32
CA VAL A 259 21.00 -7.31 -3.06
C VAL A 259 21.82 -7.89 -1.89
N LEU A 260 22.56 -9.00 -2.10
CA LEU A 260 23.45 -9.54 -1.06
C LEU A 260 24.55 -8.55 -0.69
N HIS A 261 25.15 -7.89 -1.67
CA HIS A 261 26.17 -6.86 -1.42
C HIS A 261 25.59 -5.66 -0.64
N ASP A 262 24.43 -5.16 -1.02
CA ASP A 262 23.75 -4.07 -0.31
C ASP A 262 23.47 -4.44 1.16
N TYR A 263 23.01 -5.66 1.41
CA TYR A 263 22.73 -6.13 2.76
C TYR A 263 24.01 -6.34 3.59
N GLU A 264 25.10 -6.79 2.99
CA GLU A 264 26.40 -6.87 3.62
C GLU A 264 26.89 -5.46 4.05
N CYS A 265 26.75 -4.46 3.18
CA CYS A 265 27.06 -3.07 3.51
C CYS A 265 26.21 -2.50 4.66
N LEU A 266 24.97 -3.00 4.84
CA LEU A 266 24.10 -2.66 5.98
C LEU A 266 24.43 -3.44 7.26
N GLY A 267 25.44 -4.31 7.24
CA GLY A 267 25.88 -5.13 8.38
C GLY A 267 24.89 -6.23 8.76
N LEU A 268 24.07 -6.69 7.84
CA LEU A 268 23.11 -7.78 8.04
C LEU A 268 23.79 -9.14 7.90
N ASN A 269 23.41 -10.10 8.74
CA ASN A 269 23.79 -11.50 8.60
C ASN A 269 22.82 -12.20 7.63
N VAL A 270 23.22 -12.36 6.37
CA VAL A 270 22.37 -12.89 5.30
C VAL A 270 22.92 -14.17 4.72
N ILE A 271 22.08 -15.20 4.67
CA ILE A 271 22.33 -16.45 3.96
C ILE A 271 21.68 -16.33 2.58
N GLY A 272 22.49 -16.25 1.53
CA GLY A 272 22.03 -16.30 0.15
C GLY A 272 21.93 -17.76 -0.33
N VAL A 273 20.75 -18.15 -0.84
CA VAL A 273 20.48 -19.52 -1.29
C VAL A 273 20.14 -19.51 -2.78
N ASP A 274 20.98 -20.09 -3.61
CA ASP A 274 20.65 -20.35 -5.01
C ASP A 274 19.83 -21.66 -5.13
N ALA A 275 18.53 -21.51 -5.32
CA ALA A 275 17.58 -22.58 -5.53
C ALA A 275 17.05 -22.64 -6.97
N SER A 276 17.67 -21.91 -7.91
CA SER A 276 17.19 -21.71 -9.28
C SER A 276 16.88 -23.02 -10.00
N GLN A 277 17.73 -24.05 -9.87
CA GLN A 277 17.52 -25.35 -10.50
C GLN A 277 16.27 -26.08 -9.99
N LYS A 278 15.99 -25.99 -8.68
CA LYS A 278 14.79 -26.56 -8.07
C LYS A 278 13.53 -25.93 -8.70
N PHE A 279 13.48 -24.59 -8.71
CA PHE A 279 12.32 -23.87 -9.26
C PHE A 279 12.13 -24.12 -10.75
N PHE A 280 13.19 -24.11 -11.56
CA PHE A 280 13.08 -24.43 -12.98
C PHE A 280 12.58 -25.87 -13.22
N SER A 281 12.99 -26.82 -12.40
CA SER A 281 12.52 -28.21 -12.50
C SER A 281 11.03 -28.35 -12.20
N GLU A 282 10.56 -27.65 -11.14
CA GLU A 282 9.16 -27.69 -10.71
C GLU A 282 8.22 -26.90 -11.64
N LEU A 283 8.73 -25.90 -12.34
CA LEU A 283 7.99 -25.05 -13.29
C LEU A 283 8.02 -25.59 -14.72
N ALA A 284 8.76 -26.65 -15.01
CA ALA A 284 8.87 -27.19 -16.37
C ALA A 284 7.51 -27.56 -16.95
N GLY A 285 7.13 -26.94 -18.09
CA GLY A 285 5.86 -27.19 -18.78
C GLY A 285 4.62 -26.61 -18.07
N VAL A 286 4.80 -25.75 -17.06
CA VAL A 286 3.69 -25.07 -16.36
C VAL A 286 3.42 -23.74 -17.04
N GLU A 287 2.23 -23.60 -17.63
CA GLU A 287 1.82 -22.39 -18.36
C GLU A 287 0.79 -21.56 -17.58
N GLU A 288 -0.04 -22.20 -16.74
CA GLU A 288 -1.13 -21.55 -16.02
C GLU A 288 -0.60 -20.62 -14.92
N PRO A 289 -0.98 -19.31 -14.90
CA PRO A 289 -0.44 -18.32 -13.95
C PRO A 289 -0.61 -18.69 -12.48
N GLU A 290 -1.80 -19.18 -12.09
CA GLU A 290 -2.06 -19.57 -10.71
C GLU A 290 -1.24 -20.79 -10.26
N LYS A 291 -0.99 -21.74 -11.16
CA LYS A 291 -0.09 -22.86 -10.86
C LYS A 291 1.34 -22.41 -10.68
N LYS A 292 1.83 -21.49 -11.56
CA LYS A 292 3.17 -20.89 -11.40
C LYS A 292 3.31 -20.25 -10.01
N ARG A 293 2.34 -19.40 -9.62
CA ARG A 293 2.32 -18.73 -8.32
C ARG A 293 2.35 -19.70 -7.14
N LYS A 294 1.54 -20.75 -7.19
CA LYS A 294 1.47 -21.78 -6.14
C LYS A 294 2.78 -22.58 -6.02
N ILE A 295 3.37 -22.99 -7.14
CA ILE A 295 4.65 -23.72 -7.15
C ILE A 295 5.76 -22.83 -6.57
N ILE A 296 5.85 -21.58 -7.03
CA ILE A 296 6.88 -20.65 -6.55
C ILE A 296 6.68 -20.35 -5.08
N GLY A 297 5.46 -20.07 -4.63
CA GLY A 297 5.17 -19.81 -3.23
C GLY A 297 5.52 -21.01 -2.33
N LYS A 298 5.14 -22.24 -2.74
CA LYS A 298 5.52 -23.46 -2.01
C LYS A 298 7.03 -23.67 -2.00
N GLY A 299 7.69 -23.49 -3.15
CA GLY A 299 9.15 -23.65 -3.26
C GLY A 299 9.90 -22.70 -2.33
N PHE A 300 9.45 -21.44 -2.19
CA PHE A 300 10.01 -20.51 -1.21
C PHE A 300 9.87 -20.99 0.22
N ILE A 301 8.68 -21.48 0.60
CA ILE A 301 8.42 -22.02 1.93
C ILE A 301 9.36 -23.20 2.22
N ASP A 302 9.48 -24.15 1.28
CA ASP A 302 10.29 -25.33 1.45
C ASP A 302 11.78 -24.99 1.59
N VAL A 303 12.32 -24.11 0.74
CA VAL A 303 13.72 -23.65 0.81
C VAL A 303 14.00 -22.88 2.10
N PHE A 304 13.09 -21.98 2.48
CA PHE A 304 13.22 -21.22 3.71
C PHE A 304 13.22 -22.13 4.95
N ASP A 305 12.31 -23.10 5.00
CA ASP A 305 12.18 -24.08 6.07
C ASP A 305 13.47 -24.91 6.21
N GLU A 306 14.00 -25.42 5.08
CA GLU A 306 15.26 -26.16 5.03
C GLU A 306 16.45 -25.35 5.60
N GLU A 307 16.57 -24.08 5.24
CA GLU A 307 17.66 -23.22 5.72
C GLU A 307 17.48 -22.80 7.18
N ALA A 308 16.25 -22.48 7.58
CA ALA A 308 15.95 -22.11 8.96
C ALA A 308 16.22 -23.24 9.95
N HIS A 309 15.98 -24.50 9.56
CA HIS A 309 16.29 -25.68 10.38
C HIS A 309 17.80 -25.92 10.61
N LYS A 310 18.65 -25.36 9.75
CA LYS A 310 20.12 -25.42 9.96
C LYS A 310 20.60 -24.48 11.06
N ILE A 311 19.76 -23.49 11.42
CA ILE A 311 20.05 -22.49 12.45
C ILE A 311 19.55 -23.03 13.79
N LYS A 312 20.47 -23.34 14.72
CA LYS A 312 20.11 -23.88 16.03
C LYS A 312 19.38 -22.85 16.89
N ASP A 313 18.38 -23.29 17.64
CA ASP A 313 17.66 -22.52 18.68
C ASP A 313 16.92 -21.29 18.16
N VAL A 314 16.41 -21.34 16.93
CA VAL A 314 15.51 -20.30 16.41
C VAL A 314 14.15 -20.40 17.10
N LYS A 315 13.64 -19.26 17.57
CA LYS A 315 12.34 -19.18 18.25
C LYS A 315 11.33 -18.27 17.56
N TRP A 316 11.81 -17.39 16.69
CA TRP A 316 10.97 -16.37 16.07
C TRP A 316 11.16 -16.33 14.54
N LEU A 317 10.03 -16.21 13.86
CA LEU A 317 9.96 -15.84 12.44
C LEU A 317 9.57 -14.36 12.34
N ALA A 318 10.40 -13.56 11.71
CA ALA A 318 10.07 -12.19 11.41
C ALA A 318 9.49 -12.05 10.00
N GLN A 319 8.52 -11.14 9.83
CA GLN A 319 7.89 -10.82 8.56
C GLN A 319 7.80 -9.31 8.37
N GLY A 320 7.92 -8.87 7.11
CA GLY A 320 7.78 -7.46 6.71
C GLY A 320 6.32 -7.05 6.45
N THR A 321 5.37 -7.62 7.20
CA THR A 321 3.95 -7.27 7.14
C THR A 321 3.76 -5.79 7.46
N ILE A 322 3.00 -5.08 6.65
CA ILE A 322 2.68 -3.66 6.84
C ILE A 322 1.20 -3.46 7.20
N TYR A 323 0.83 -2.26 7.60
CA TYR A 323 -0.50 -1.98 8.14
C TYR A 323 -1.66 -2.30 7.16
N PRO A 324 -1.57 -2.00 5.86
CA PRO A 324 -2.61 -2.42 4.90
C PRO A 324 -2.84 -3.93 4.86
N ASP A 325 -1.77 -4.74 4.96
CA ASP A 325 -1.90 -6.21 4.98
C ASP A 325 -2.66 -6.69 6.22
N CYS A 326 -2.44 -6.04 7.37
CA CYS A 326 -3.17 -6.34 8.62
C CYS A 326 -4.66 -6.00 8.50
N ILE A 327 -5.01 -4.85 7.90
CA ILE A 327 -6.40 -4.41 7.73
C ILE A 327 -7.13 -5.32 6.75
N GLU A 328 -6.52 -5.67 5.62
CA GLU A 328 -7.10 -6.57 4.63
C GLU A 328 -7.39 -7.96 5.20
N SER A 329 -6.55 -8.44 6.13
CA SER A 329 -6.78 -9.71 6.82
C SER A 329 -7.92 -9.67 7.85
N LEU A 330 -8.27 -8.48 8.36
CA LEU A 330 -9.36 -8.23 9.30
C LEU A 330 -10.68 -7.84 8.61
N SER A 331 -10.76 -7.98 7.27
CA SER A 331 -11.91 -7.57 6.45
C SER A 331 -13.25 -7.96 7.09
N ILE A 332 -14.08 -6.96 7.33
CA ILE A 332 -15.42 -7.09 7.94
C ILE A 332 -16.38 -7.92 7.06
N THR A 333 -16.11 -7.98 5.75
CA THR A 333 -16.92 -8.69 4.76
C THR A 333 -16.57 -10.17 4.60
N GLY A 334 -15.57 -10.68 5.32
CA GLY A 334 -15.20 -12.11 5.31
C GLY A 334 -14.55 -12.61 4.02
N THR A 335 -14.39 -11.76 3.01
CA THR A 335 -13.63 -12.09 1.79
C THR A 335 -12.16 -11.78 2.03
N VAL A 336 -11.37 -12.82 2.30
CA VAL A 336 -9.89 -12.71 2.31
C VAL A 336 -9.45 -12.43 0.88
N ILE A 337 -9.17 -11.17 0.57
CA ILE A 337 -8.83 -10.72 -0.79
C ILE A 337 -7.38 -11.07 -1.17
N LYS A 338 -6.50 -11.29 -0.19
CA LYS A 338 -5.09 -11.65 -0.43
C LYS A 338 -4.58 -12.71 0.53
N SER A 339 -4.52 -13.94 0.06
CA SER A 339 -3.81 -15.05 0.73
C SER A 339 -2.29 -15.06 0.42
N HIS A 340 -1.77 -14.08 -0.34
CA HIS A 340 -0.47 -14.18 -1.00
C HIS A 340 0.71 -13.55 -0.24
N HIS A 341 0.47 -12.75 0.80
CA HIS A 341 1.52 -12.14 1.61
C HIS A 341 1.82 -12.87 2.91
N ASN A 342 0.95 -13.78 3.33
CA ASN A 342 1.20 -14.61 4.48
C ASN A 342 1.86 -15.93 4.05
N VAL A 343 3.06 -16.16 4.52
CA VAL A 343 3.69 -17.47 4.60
C VAL A 343 2.92 -18.28 5.64
N GLY A 344 1.60 -18.31 5.46
CA GLY A 344 0.55 -18.65 6.43
C GLY A 344 0.50 -20.11 6.89
N GLY A 345 1.58 -20.83 6.79
CA GLY A 345 1.74 -22.16 7.36
C GLY A 345 3.13 -22.37 7.98
N LEU A 346 4.08 -21.44 7.75
CA LEU A 346 5.44 -21.58 8.28
C LEU A 346 5.50 -21.52 9.81
N PRO A 347 4.85 -20.56 10.50
CA PRO A 347 4.93 -20.50 11.96
C PRO A 347 4.40 -21.76 12.62
N GLU A 348 3.30 -22.34 12.12
CA GLU A 348 2.71 -23.57 12.65
C GLU A 348 3.57 -24.79 12.35
N LYS A 349 4.09 -24.91 11.13
CA LYS A 349 4.96 -26.01 10.71
C LYS A 349 6.28 -26.04 11.47
N MET A 350 6.86 -24.87 11.74
CA MET A 350 8.15 -24.70 12.42
C MET A 350 8.01 -24.49 13.93
N ASN A 351 6.81 -24.34 14.47
CA ASN A 351 6.55 -23.99 15.87
C ASN A 351 7.26 -22.69 16.33
N LEU A 352 7.37 -21.69 15.42
CA LEU A 352 7.98 -20.39 15.67
C LEU A 352 6.94 -19.33 16.06
N LYS A 353 7.34 -18.42 16.93
CA LYS A 353 6.56 -17.22 17.23
C LYS A 353 6.72 -16.20 16.10
N LEU A 354 5.68 -15.44 15.83
CA LEU A 354 5.68 -14.41 14.79
C LEU A 354 6.13 -13.06 15.35
N CYS A 355 6.97 -12.35 14.59
CA CYS A 355 7.41 -10.97 14.86
C CYS A 355 7.21 -10.10 13.62
N GLU A 356 6.42 -9.03 13.73
CA GLU A 356 6.04 -8.15 12.61
C GLU A 356 6.36 -6.69 12.96
N PRO A 357 7.61 -6.25 12.78
CA PRO A 357 8.06 -4.93 13.25
C PRO A 357 7.42 -3.75 12.51
N LEU A 358 6.86 -3.96 11.32
CA LEU A 358 6.28 -2.90 10.48
C LEU A 358 4.76 -2.90 10.44
N ARG A 359 4.08 -3.75 11.20
CA ARG A 359 2.62 -3.94 11.15
C ARG A 359 1.78 -2.69 11.37
N LEU A 360 2.37 -1.64 11.92
CA LEU A 360 1.70 -0.37 12.21
C LEU A 360 1.96 0.71 11.15
N LEU A 361 2.78 0.44 10.13
CA LEU A 361 3.21 1.42 9.14
C LEU A 361 2.51 1.25 7.80
N PHE A 362 2.15 2.37 7.19
CA PHE A 362 1.84 2.43 5.77
C PHE A 362 3.12 2.35 4.91
N LYS A 363 2.98 2.06 3.62
CA LYS A 363 4.11 1.86 2.70
C LYS A 363 5.03 3.07 2.58
N ASP A 364 4.48 4.27 2.58
CA ASP A 364 5.22 5.53 2.55
C ASP A 364 5.96 5.78 3.87
N GLU A 365 5.35 5.45 5.03
CA GLU A 365 6.00 5.51 6.34
C GLU A 365 7.18 4.52 6.42
N VAL A 366 7.04 3.30 5.87
CA VAL A 366 8.15 2.33 5.78
C VAL A 366 9.34 2.92 5.04
N ARG A 367 9.11 3.63 3.92
CA ARG A 367 10.17 4.30 3.17
C ARG A 367 10.82 5.43 3.98
N HIS A 368 10.04 6.21 4.73
CA HIS A 368 10.57 7.25 5.63
C HIS A 368 11.42 6.64 6.74
N VAL A 369 10.96 5.54 7.35
CA VAL A 369 11.73 4.79 8.35
C VAL A 369 13.04 4.25 7.74
N GLY A 370 13.00 3.73 6.51
CA GLY A 370 14.20 3.28 5.81
C GLY A 370 15.24 4.40 5.62
N ARG A 371 14.81 5.62 5.25
CA ARG A 371 15.70 6.79 5.14
C ARG A 371 16.29 7.19 6.48
N GLU A 372 15.48 7.24 7.52
CA GLU A 372 15.92 7.57 8.87
C GLU A 372 16.89 6.52 9.45
N LEU A 373 16.78 5.27 9.03
CA LEU A 373 17.72 4.19 9.34
C LEU A 373 19.04 4.28 8.53
N GLY A 374 19.15 5.25 7.61
CA GLY A 374 20.32 5.44 6.77
C GLY A 374 20.47 4.44 5.62
N MET A 375 19.38 3.81 5.19
CA MET A 375 19.40 2.87 4.07
C MET A 375 19.66 3.59 2.74
N PRO A 376 20.38 2.96 1.79
CA PRO A 376 20.62 3.53 0.47
C PRO A 376 19.31 3.83 -0.28
N GLU A 377 19.25 4.99 -0.94
CA GLU A 377 18.03 5.45 -1.61
C GLU A 377 17.55 4.49 -2.72
N HIS A 378 18.47 3.82 -3.41
CA HIS A 378 18.12 2.84 -4.45
C HIS A 378 17.37 1.60 -3.92
N LEU A 379 17.53 1.25 -2.63
CA LEU A 379 16.73 0.20 -1.98
C LEU A 379 15.35 0.72 -1.58
N ILE A 380 15.26 1.99 -1.15
CA ILE A 380 14.04 2.62 -0.65
C ILE A 380 13.08 2.98 -1.78
N THR A 381 13.62 3.50 -2.90
CA THR A 381 12.85 3.96 -4.06
C THR A 381 12.61 2.88 -5.10
N ARG A 382 12.95 1.65 -4.78
CA ARG A 382 12.76 0.51 -5.67
C ARG A 382 11.28 0.36 -6.05
N HIS A 383 11.04 0.15 -7.36
CA HIS A 383 9.71 -0.19 -7.85
C HIS A 383 9.19 -1.47 -7.20
N PRO A 384 7.89 -1.60 -6.96
CA PRO A 384 7.30 -2.87 -6.58
C PRO A 384 7.71 -3.97 -7.57
N PHE A 385 8.07 -5.13 -7.04
CA PHE A 385 8.41 -6.29 -7.84
C PHE A 385 7.64 -7.50 -7.27
N PRO A 386 6.93 -8.26 -8.11
CA PRO A 386 6.09 -9.35 -7.61
C PRO A 386 6.92 -10.47 -6.98
N GLY A 387 6.36 -11.15 -5.97
CA GLY A 387 7.03 -12.28 -5.32
C GLY A 387 7.50 -13.37 -6.28
N PRO A 388 6.70 -13.79 -7.29
CA PRO A 388 7.15 -14.74 -8.30
C PRO A 388 8.22 -14.19 -9.26
N GLY A 389 8.64 -12.96 -9.12
CA GLY A 389 9.66 -12.34 -9.96
C GLY A 389 9.25 -12.23 -11.43
N LEU A 390 10.18 -12.49 -12.33
CA LEU A 390 9.94 -12.46 -13.78
C LEU A 390 9.03 -13.60 -14.28
N ALA A 391 8.70 -14.58 -13.45
CA ALA A 391 7.82 -15.68 -13.83
C ALA A 391 6.44 -15.21 -14.33
N VAL A 392 5.87 -14.16 -13.71
CA VAL A 392 4.57 -13.58 -14.10
C VAL A 392 4.67 -12.60 -15.28
N ARG A 393 5.87 -12.46 -15.85
CA ARG A 393 6.16 -11.65 -17.04
C ARG A 393 6.62 -12.52 -18.22
N ILE A 394 6.63 -13.85 -18.06
CA ILE A 394 6.84 -14.81 -19.14
C ILE A 394 5.51 -15.52 -19.39
N LEU A 395 4.83 -15.13 -20.44
CA LEU A 395 3.58 -15.77 -20.84
C LEU A 395 3.86 -17.15 -21.43
N GLY A 396 3.18 -18.17 -20.89
CA GLY A 396 3.44 -19.57 -21.20
C GLY A 396 4.47 -20.23 -20.27
N ASP A 397 5.11 -21.31 -20.69
CA ASP A 397 6.10 -22.06 -19.90
C ASP A 397 7.38 -21.27 -19.61
N ILE A 398 8.00 -21.55 -18.49
CA ILE A 398 9.23 -20.88 -18.04
C ILE A 398 10.44 -21.75 -18.35
N THR A 399 11.43 -21.18 -19.04
CA THR A 399 12.72 -21.83 -19.30
C THR A 399 13.87 -20.89 -18.95
N PRO A 400 15.05 -21.42 -18.60
CA PRO A 400 16.24 -20.59 -18.34
C PRO A 400 16.58 -19.63 -19.49
N GLU A 401 16.35 -20.06 -20.75
CA GLU A 401 16.56 -19.22 -21.93
C GLU A 401 15.62 -18.00 -21.95
N LYS A 402 14.31 -18.25 -21.74
CA LYS A 402 13.30 -17.19 -21.70
C LYS A 402 13.55 -16.19 -20.59
N VAL A 403 13.94 -16.71 -19.41
CA VAL A 403 14.29 -15.84 -18.26
C VAL A 403 15.48 -14.95 -18.61
N ARG A 404 16.56 -15.51 -19.22
CA ARG A 404 17.72 -14.72 -19.64
C ARG A 404 17.35 -13.64 -20.64
N ILE A 405 16.55 -13.97 -21.68
CA ILE A 405 16.07 -13.00 -22.67
C ILE A 405 15.32 -11.85 -21.96
N LEU A 406 14.41 -12.21 -21.05
CA LEU A 406 13.63 -11.21 -20.33
C LEU A 406 14.49 -10.38 -19.38
N GLN A 407 15.45 -11.00 -18.67
CA GLN A 407 16.40 -10.29 -17.80
C GLN A 407 17.21 -9.25 -18.59
N ASP A 408 17.71 -9.62 -19.77
CA ASP A 408 18.50 -8.71 -20.61
C ASP A 408 17.65 -7.55 -21.15
N ALA A 409 16.41 -7.81 -21.58
CA ALA A 409 15.50 -6.78 -22.05
C ALA A 409 15.02 -5.85 -20.92
N ASP A 410 14.69 -6.41 -19.75
CA ASP A 410 14.25 -5.65 -18.57
C ASP A 410 15.39 -4.77 -18.02
N ASP A 411 16.63 -5.25 -18.02
CA ASP A 411 17.81 -4.49 -17.60
C ASP A 411 18.03 -3.25 -18.48
N ILE A 412 17.95 -3.39 -19.81
CA ILE A 412 18.05 -2.27 -20.75
C ILE A 412 16.94 -1.25 -20.50
N TYR A 413 15.70 -1.71 -20.31
CA TYR A 413 14.58 -0.83 -20.09
C TYR A 413 14.65 -0.07 -18.77
N ILE A 414 14.91 -0.78 -17.67
CA ILE A 414 15.00 -0.18 -16.34
C ILE A 414 16.19 0.77 -16.22
N GLN A 415 17.36 0.39 -16.78
CA GLN A 415 18.52 1.29 -16.80
C GLN A 415 18.25 2.51 -17.67
N GLY A 416 17.59 2.33 -18.81
CA GLY A 416 17.17 3.45 -19.66
C GLY A 416 16.26 4.45 -18.93
N LEU A 417 15.29 3.96 -18.14
CA LEU A 417 14.44 4.81 -17.30
C LEU A 417 15.22 5.58 -16.24
N ARG A 418 16.25 4.99 -15.64
CA ARG A 418 17.12 5.65 -14.64
C ARG A 418 18.01 6.73 -15.26
N ASP A 419 18.52 6.48 -16.45
CA ASP A 419 19.45 7.38 -17.12
C ASP A 419 18.75 8.56 -17.81
N TRP A 420 17.46 8.40 -18.19
CA TRP A 420 16.72 9.44 -18.88
C TRP A 420 16.23 10.52 -17.92
N LYS A 421 16.84 11.71 -18.04
CA LYS A 421 16.52 12.86 -17.19
C LYS A 421 15.30 13.62 -17.69
N VAL A 422 14.47 14.00 -16.74
CA VAL A 422 13.25 14.78 -16.95
C VAL A 422 13.07 15.79 -15.81
N LYS A 423 12.12 16.70 -15.94
CA LYS A 423 11.73 17.59 -14.84
C LYS A 423 10.49 17.04 -14.15
N ASP A 424 10.46 17.13 -12.82
CA ASP A 424 9.25 16.86 -12.04
C ASP A 424 8.26 18.05 -12.07
N SER A 425 7.13 17.93 -11.36
CA SER A 425 6.11 18.97 -11.25
C SER A 425 6.64 20.28 -10.67
N ASP A 426 7.69 20.21 -9.86
CA ASP A 426 8.30 21.37 -9.18
C ASP A 426 9.46 21.95 -9.98
N GLY A 427 9.75 21.38 -11.16
CA GLY A 427 10.83 21.79 -12.08
C GLY A 427 12.20 21.25 -11.73
N ASN A 428 12.34 20.37 -10.73
CA ASN A 428 13.60 19.74 -10.36
C ASN A 428 13.97 18.62 -11.33
N GLU A 429 15.28 18.42 -11.53
CA GLU A 429 15.76 17.31 -12.35
C GLU A 429 15.55 15.98 -11.62
N THR A 430 14.92 15.04 -12.31
CA THR A 430 14.68 13.67 -11.86
C THR A 430 14.87 12.70 -13.03
N SER A 431 14.60 11.41 -12.84
CA SER A 431 14.62 10.42 -13.91
C SER A 431 13.21 9.89 -14.20
N LEU A 432 12.99 9.35 -15.41
CA LEU A 432 11.74 8.66 -15.72
C LEU A 432 11.44 7.52 -14.74
N TYR A 433 12.47 6.86 -14.20
CA TYR A 433 12.32 5.82 -13.18
C TYR A 433 11.55 6.31 -11.95
N HIS A 434 11.79 7.52 -11.49
CA HIS A 434 11.10 8.10 -10.33
C HIS A 434 9.71 8.66 -10.65
N GLN A 435 9.41 8.91 -11.92
CA GLN A 435 8.09 9.38 -12.34
C GLN A 435 7.07 8.26 -12.53
N VAL A 436 7.53 7.01 -12.69
CA VAL A 436 6.64 5.86 -12.83
C VAL A 436 6.58 5.05 -11.53
N TRP A 437 5.41 4.50 -11.24
CA TRP A 437 5.21 3.71 -10.04
C TRP A 437 5.82 2.31 -10.16
N GLN A 438 5.67 1.68 -11.35
CA GLN A 438 6.25 0.38 -11.69
C GLN A 438 6.52 0.31 -13.19
N ALA A 439 7.62 -0.33 -13.55
CA ALA A 439 7.96 -0.63 -14.93
C ALA A 439 8.57 -2.03 -15.06
N GLY A 440 8.44 -2.61 -16.24
CA GLY A 440 9.03 -3.89 -16.58
C GLY A 440 8.76 -4.30 -18.02
N VAL A 441 9.41 -5.38 -18.41
CA VAL A 441 9.26 -6.00 -19.72
C VAL A 441 8.51 -7.33 -19.58
N ILE A 442 7.63 -7.63 -20.50
CA ILE A 442 6.87 -8.87 -20.60
C ILE A 442 7.33 -9.63 -21.86
N LEU A 443 7.68 -10.91 -21.72
CA LEU A 443 8.00 -11.78 -22.84
C LEU A 443 6.73 -12.42 -23.38
N LEU A 444 6.40 -12.09 -24.62
CA LEU A 444 5.19 -12.59 -25.28
C LEU A 444 5.42 -13.99 -25.88
N PRO A 445 4.39 -14.88 -25.89
CA PRO A 445 4.49 -16.25 -26.40
C PRO A 445 4.43 -16.33 -27.95
N VAL A 446 4.72 -15.23 -28.62
CA VAL A 446 4.63 -15.12 -30.08
C VAL A 446 5.99 -14.87 -30.70
N GLN A 447 6.25 -15.48 -31.84
CA GLN A 447 7.36 -15.19 -32.70
C GLN A 447 6.91 -14.31 -33.86
N SER A 448 7.70 -13.30 -34.18
CA SER A 448 7.42 -12.42 -35.30
C SER A 448 8.50 -12.52 -36.37
N VAL A 449 8.10 -12.25 -37.60
CA VAL A 449 9.05 -12.12 -38.72
C VAL A 449 9.82 -10.81 -38.57
N GLY A 450 11.14 -10.89 -38.60
CA GLY A 450 12.05 -9.77 -38.68
C GLY A 450 12.98 -9.89 -39.90
N VAL A 451 13.64 -8.80 -40.25
CA VAL A 451 14.73 -8.78 -41.23
C VAL A 451 15.92 -8.19 -40.52
N MET A 452 16.99 -8.97 -40.36
CA MET A 452 18.25 -8.55 -39.76
C MET A 452 19.36 -8.77 -40.78
N GLY A 453 19.92 -7.67 -41.30
CA GLY A 453 20.75 -7.74 -42.48
C GLY A 453 19.91 -8.19 -43.69
N ASP A 454 20.40 -9.15 -44.46
CA ASP A 454 19.72 -9.69 -45.64
C ASP A 454 18.91 -10.98 -45.36
N GLU A 455 18.80 -11.39 -44.08
CA GLU A 455 18.14 -12.63 -43.69
C GLU A 455 16.84 -12.40 -42.93
N ARG A 456 15.85 -13.28 -43.14
CA ARG A 456 14.64 -13.32 -42.36
C ARG A 456 14.92 -13.99 -41.01
N THR A 457 14.46 -13.35 -39.92
CA THR A 457 14.52 -13.91 -38.58
C THR A 457 13.14 -14.19 -38.04
N TYR A 458 13.05 -15.19 -37.16
CA TYR A 458 11.81 -15.55 -36.45
C TYR A 458 12.15 -15.53 -34.96
N GLU A 459 11.93 -14.38 -34.32
CA GLU A 459 12.26 -14.17 -32.95
C GLU A 459 11.07 -13.66 -32.15
N ARG A 460 11.21 -13.57 -30.83
CA ARG A 460 10.13 -13.21 -29.92
C ARG A 460 9.82 -11.73 -29.94
N ALA A 461 8.58 -11.42 -29.54
CA ALA A 461 8.17 -10.07 -29.21
C ALA A 461 8.19 -9.85 -27.69
N VAL A 462 8.51 -8.62 -27.27
CA VAL A 462 8.37 -8.16 -25.89
C VAL A 462 7.45 -6.96 -25.82
N ALA A 463 6.72 -6.84 -24.69
CA ALA A 463 5.94 -5.67 -24.36
C ALA A 463 6.60 -4.90 -23.21
N LEU A 464 6.85 -3.61 -23.41
CA LEU A 464 7.22 -2.68 -22.36
C LEU A 464 5.94 -2.26 -21.62
N ARG A 465 6.00 -2.19 -20.30
CA ARG A 465 4.94 -1.65 -19.48
C ARG A 465 5.51 -0.69 -18.47
N ALA A 466 4.90 0.47 -18.34
CA ALA A 466 5.12 1.41 -17.25
C ALA A 466 3.77 1.99 -16.82
N VAL A 467 3.56 2.11 -15.52
CA VAL A 467 2.32 2.62 -14.96
C VAL A 467 2.58 3.69 -13.92
N THR A 468 1.64 4.63 -13.83
CA THR A 468 1.52 5.59 -12.73
C THR A 468 0.38 5.16 -11.82
N SER A 469 0.58 5.24 -10.52
CA SER A 469 -0.43 4.90 -9.51
C SER A 469 -0.08 5.57 -8.18
N THR A 470 -1.07 5.75 -7.33
CA THR A 470 -0.86 6.19 -5.94
C THR A 470 -1.02 5.05 -4.94
N ASP A 471 -1.90 4.09 -5.24
CA ASP A 471 -2.34 3.06 -4.29
C ASP A 471 -2.33 1.63 -4.85
N ALA A 472 -1.94 1.44 -6.11
CA ALA A 472 -2.00 0.18 -6.87
C ALA A 472 -3.43 -0.37 -7.11
N MET A 473 -4.47 0.25 -6.59
CA MET A 473 -5.86 -0.15 -6.85
C MET A 473 -6.30 0.29 -8.24
N THR A 474 -5.94 1.53 -8.59
CA THR A 474 -6.08 2.10 -9.92
C THR A 474 -4.71 2.46 -10.47
N ALA A 475 -4.51 2.28 -11.77
CA ALA A 475 -3.27 2.67 -12.44
C ALA A 475 -3.56 3.11 -13.87
N ASP A 476 -2.82 4.09 -14.31
CA ASP A 476 -2.80 4.49 -15.71
C ASP A 476 -1.45 4.17 -16.34
N TRP A 477 -1.42 3.99 -17.66
CA TRP A 477 -0.16 3.78 -18.37
C TRP A 477 0.66 5.08 -18.40
N ALA A 478 1.96 4.97 -18.27
CA ALA A 478 2.85 6.12 -18.25
C ALA A 478 3.10 6.66 -19.66
N HIS A 479 2.95 7.97 -19.84
CA HIS A 479 3.26 8.65 -21.10
C HIS A 479 4.77 8.90 -21.23
N LEU A 480 5.48 7.90 -21.71
CA LEU A 480 6.94 8.00 -21.92
C LEU A 480 7.26 8.78 -23.19
N PRO A 481 8.37 9.56 -23.22
CA PRO A 481 8.81 10.27 -24.43
C PRO A 481 9.04 9.32 -25.61
N TYR A 482 8.63 9.71 -26.81
CA TYR A 482 8.79 8.89 -28.01
C TYR A 482 10.26 8.58 -28.32
N GLU A 483 11.15 9.54 -28.11
CA GLU A 483 12.60 9.39 -28.31
C GLU A 483 13.19 8.36 -27.35
N PHE A 484 12.70 8.34 -26.11
CA PHE A 484 13.07 7.33 -25.13
C PHE A 484 12.61 5.92 -25.58
N MET A 485 11.35 5.79 -25.98
CA MET A 485 10.80 4.51 -26.44
C MET A 485 11.52 4.00 -27.69
N ALA A 486 11.83 4.88 -28.65
CA ALA A 486 12.59 4.56 -29.84
C ALA A 486 14.01 4.07 -29.50
N LYS A 487 14.69 4.76 -28.58
CA LYS A 487 16.03 4.37 -28.12
C LYS A 487 16.02 3.00 -27.46
N VAL A 488 15.10 2.78 -26.49
CA VAL A 488 15.03 1.51 -25.76
C VAL A 488 14.66 0.36 -26.67
N SER A 489 13.70 0.54 -27.58
CA SER A 489 13.32 -0.45 -28.58
C SER A 489 14.53 -0.85 -29.44
N ASN A 490 15.28 0.11 -29.93
CA ASN A 490 16.48 -0.12 -30.73
C ASN A 490 17.57 -0.85 -29.91
N ASP A 491 17.81 -0.42 -28.68
CA ASP A 491 18.78 -1.06 -27.79
C ASP A 491 18.43 -2.53 -27.48
N ILE A 492 17.14 -2.83 -27.22
CA ILE A 492 16.67 -4.21 -26.96
C ILE A 492 16.88 -5.07 -28.20
N ILE A 493 16.40 -4.63 -29.37
CA ILE A 493 16.50 -5.42 -30.61
C ILE A 493 17.97 -5.71 -30.98
N ASN A 494 18.86 -4.74 -30.79
CA ASN A 494 20.26 -4.90 -31.18
C ASN A 494 21.09 -5.69 -30.14
N LYS A 495 20.73 -5.68 -28.86
CA LYS A 495 21.58 -6.24 -27.79
C LYS A 495 21.02 -7.54 -27.22
N VAL A 496 19.71 -7.81 -27.36
CA VAL A 496 19.07 -9.01 -26.82
C VAL A 496 18.79 -10.02 -27.91
N LYS A 497 19.59 -11.07 -27.96
CA LYS A 497 19.36 -12.18 -28.90
C LYS A 497 18.04 -12.88 -28.58
N GLY A 498 17.22 -13.08 -29.61
CA GLY A 498 15.92 -13.74 -29.49
C GLY A 498 14.74 -12.77 -29.43
N VAL A 499 14.96 -11.46 -29.61
CA VAL A 499 13.93 -10.43 -29.67
C VAL A 499 14.09 -9.59 -30.94
N ASN A 500 13.04 -9.53 -31.76
CA ASN A 500 13.03 -8.69 -32.97
C ASN A 500 11.86 -7.68 -33.00
N ARG A 501 11.04 -7.62 -31.92
CA ARG A 501 9.90 -6.71 -31.86
C ARG A 501 9.64 -6.23 -30.44
N VAL A 502 9.42 -4.92 -30.30
CA VAL A 502 9.07 -4.26 -29.03
C VAL A 502 7.73 -3.56 -29.20
N CYS A 503 6.79 -3.81 -28.28
CA CYS A 503 5.50 -3.16 -28.15
C CYS A 503 5.44 -2.34 -26.86
N TYR A 504 4.45 -1.46 -26.72
CA TYR A 504 4.18 -0.74 -25.46
C TYR A 504 2.72 -0.97 -25.06
N ASP A 505 2.51 -1.39 -23.81
CA ASP A 505 1.16 -1.63 -23.28
C ASP A 505 0.57 -0.33 -22.71
N ILE A 506 -0.52 0.14 -23.32
CA ILE A 506 -1.25 1.37 -23.01
C ILE A 506 -2.57 1.09 -22.26
N SER A 507 -2.68 -0.03 -21.56
CA SER A 507 -3.91 -0.40 -20.86
C SER A 507 -3.92 0.15 -19.44
N SER A 508 -5.06 0.76 -19.03
CA SER A 508 -5.28 1.25 -17.66
C SER A 508 -5.83 0.13 -16.76
N LYS A 509 -5.65 0.25 -15.46
CA LYS A 509 -6.27 -0.59 -14.44
C LYS A 509 -7.35 0.20 -13.68
N PRO A 510 -8.63 -0.21 -13.69
CA PRO A 510 -9.22 -1.26 -14.53
C PRO A 510 -9.30 -0.87 -16.01
N PRO A 511 -9.60 -1.78 -16.98
CA PRO A 511 -9.92 -3.19 -16.77
C PRO A 511 -8.71 -4.13 -16.71
N ALA A 512 -7.53 -3.69 -17.20
CA ALA A 512 -6.32 -4.50 -17.11
C ALA A 512 -5.78 -4.58 -15.68
N THR A 513 -4.81 -5.46 -15.45
CA THR A 513 -3.99 -5.51 -14.24
C THR A 513 -2.64 -4.82 -14.46
N ILE A 514 -1.88 -4.59 -13.40
CA ILE A 514 -0.52 -4.01 -13.54
C ILE A 514 0.42 -5.05 -14.14
N GLU A 515 0.48 -6.25 -13.53
CA GLU A 515 1.18 -7.40 -14.11
C GLU A 515 0.26 -8.16 -15.08
N TRP A 516 0.83 -8.88 -16.03
CA TRP A 516 0.06 -9.60 -17.05
C TRP A 516 -0.42 -10.99 -16.60
N GLU A 517 0.31 -11.62 -15.64
CA GLU A 517 -0.08 -12.88 -15.00
C GLU A 517 -0.16 -12.78 -13.48
#